data_2a8c18716ab8e46a3b145ae91f8cd5ed
#
_entry.id   2a8c18716ab8e46a3b145ae91f8cd5ed
#
_cell.length_a   1.000
_cell.length_b   1.000
_cell.length_c   1.000
_cell.angle_alpha   90.00
_cell.angle_beta   90.00
_cell.angle_gamma   90.00
#
_symmetry.space_group_name_H-M   'P 1'
#
loop_
_entity.id
_entity.type
_entity.pdbx_description
1 polymer ?
#
loop_
_entity_poly.entity_id
_entity_poly.type
_entity_poly.pdbx_seq_one_letter_code
_entity_poly.pdbx_strand_id
1 'polypeptide(L)'
;MSPLKPMLEKELLWDSLDYGIFTSAYGWFNVFLLMLIFGGIILDKMGVRFTGMGACLFMVFGCGLKYYAISTDITGNLEFFGMTLKLQVALAALGFAIFGVGVEIAGITVSKIIVKWFKGKEMALAMGLEMATARIGTMLAMAITVPISNFFGHTDESGVFHSNIPAPVLFCLVMLSFILSMIKSWMLLLKRKVKNRRNLSAQKMCLLLCAIKAFG
;
A
#
# COMPACT_ATOMS: atom_id res chain seq x y z
N MET A 1 -20.02 -3.76 5.06
CA MET A 1 -19.70 -5.06 4.43
C MET A 1 -18.98 -4.83 3.13
N SER A 2 -17.96 -5.62 2.83
CA SER A 2 -17.24 -5.49 1.56
C SER A 2 -18.13 -5.90 0.39
N PRO A 3 -18.21 -5.13 -0.69
CA PRO A 3 -19.05 -5.46 -1.85
C PRO A 3 -18.62 -6.74 -2.57
N LEU A 4 -17.41 -7.23 -2.31
CA LEU A 4 -16.89 -8.48 -2.89
C LEU A 4 -17.36 -9.75 -2.17
N LYS A 5 -17.91 -9.66 -0.95
CA LYS A 5 -18.32 -10.85 -0.19
C LYS A 5 -19.24 -11.78 -0.98
N PRO A 6 -20.37 -11.30 -1.56
CA PRO A 6 -21.28 -12.18 -2.29
C PRO A 6 -20.67 -12.78 -3.56
N MET A 7 -19.67 -12.10 -4.15
CA MET A 7 -18.95 -12.61 -5.31
C MET A 7 -17.95 -13.71 -4.89
N LEU A 8 -17.23 -13.54 -3.78
CA LEU A 8 -16.32 -14.56 -3.24
C LEU A 8 -17.05 -15.83 -2.83
N GLU A 9 -18.23 -15.69 -2.22
CA GLU A 9 -19.09 -16.83 -1.84
C GLU A 9 -19.58 -17.60 -3.07
N LYS A 10 -19.94 -16.89 -4.16
CA LYS A 10 -20.49 -17.50 -5.38
C LYS A 10 -19.42 -18.13 -6.27
N GLU A 11 -18.29 -17.45 -6.50
CA GLU A 11 -17.29 -17.86 -7.50
C GLU A 11 -16.19 -18.75 -6.88
N LEU A 12 -15.76 -18.46 -5.65
CA LEU A 12 -14.68 -19.21 -4.97
C LEU A 12 -15.20 -20.19 -3.90
N LEU A 13 -16.53 -20.29 -3.75
CA LEU A 13 -17.16 -21.15 -2.73
C LEU A 13 -16.59 -20.91 -1.32
N TRP A 14 -16.27 -19.66 -1.01
CA TRP A 14 -15.82 -19.29 0.33
C TRP A 14 -16.99 -19.25 1.28
N ASP A 15 -16.82 -19.88 2.45
CA ASP A 15 -17.81 -19.78 3.52
C ASP A 15 -17.69 -18.41 4.24
N SER A 16 -18.72 -18.02 4.95
CA SER A 16 -18.72 -16.80 5.77
C SER A 16 -17.58 -16.79 6.80
N LEU A 17 -17.14 -17.97 7.27
CA LEU A 17 -15.99 -18.14 8.14
C LEU A 17 -14.68 -17.83 7.42
N ASP A 18 -14.49 -18.35 6.19
CA ASP A 18 -13.32 -18.07 5.34
C ASP A 18 -13.16 -16.59 5.11
N TYR A 19 -14.26 -15.90 4.79
CA TYR A 19 -14.27 -14.45 4.61
C TYR A 19 -13.97 -13.70 5.93
N GLY A 20 -14.47 -14.20 7.06
CA GLY A 20 -14.17 -13.66 8.38
C GLY A 20 -12.69 -13.74 8.72
N ILE A 21 -12.05 -14.88 8.48
CA ILE A 21 -10.61 -15.08 8.69
C ILE A 21 -9.78 -14.17 7.78
N PHE A 22 -10.13 -14.10 6.49
CA PHE A 22 -9.48 -13.21 5.54
C PHE A 22 -9.50 -11.74 5.97
N THR A 23 -10.67 -11.25 6.39
CA THR A 23 -10.80 -9.84 6.80
C THR A 23 -10.18 -9.54 8.15
N SER A 24 -10.23 -10.49 9.09
CA SER A 24 -9.64 -10.34 10.44
C SER A 24 -8.11 -10.34 10.41
N ALA A 25 -7.49 -11.02 9.43
CA ALA A 25 -6.04 -11.07 9.28
C ALA A 25 -5.39 -9.67 9.18
N TYR A 26 -6.06 -8.70 8.56
CA TYR A 26 -5.63 -7.31 8.54
C TYR A 26 -5.51 -6.73 9.96
N GLY A 27 -6.52 -6.92 10.80
CA GLY A 27 -6.56 -6.39 12.16
C GLY A 27 -5.59 -7.11 13.10
N TRP A 28 -5.51 -8.43 13.03
CA TRP A 28 -4.65 -9.23 13.89
C TRP A 28 -3.18 -8.82 13.77
N PHE A 29 -2.66 -8.76 12.56
CA PHE A 29 -1.27 -8.37 12.34
C PHE A 29 -0.97 -6.94 12.78
N ASN A 30 -1.89 -6.01 12.55
CA ASN A 30 -1.69 -4.62 12.96
C ASN A 30 -1.71 -4.44 14.47
N VAL A 31 -2.60 -5.15 15.18
CA VAL A 31 -2.73 -5.07 16.63
C VAL A 31 -1.60 -5.83 17.34
N PHE A 32 -1.35 -7.10 16.99
CA PHE A 32 -0.37 -7.94 17.69
C PHE A 32 1.07 -7.54 17.41
N LEU A 33 1.40 -7.12 16.21
CA LEU A 33 2.73 -6.61 15.88
C LEU A 33 2.95 -5.17 16.36
N LEU A 34 1.98 -4.56 17.05
CA LEU A 34 2.11 -3.19 17.55
C LEU A 34 2.71 -2.26 16.47
N MET A 35 2.20 -2.38 15.23
CA MET A 35 2.78 -1.75 14.05
C MET A 35 2.91 -0.23 14.18
N LEU A 36 2.05 0.41 14.96
CA LEU A 36 2.16 1.84 15.27
C LEU A 36 3.48 2.16 15.97
N ILE A 37 3.90 1.32 16.92
CA ILE A 37 5.12 1.54 17.71
C ILE A 37 6.35 1.23 16.86
N PHE A 38 6.40 0.05 16.23
CA PHE A 38 7.52 -0.33 15.37
C PHE A 38 7.65 0.57 14.14
N GLY A 39 6.53 0.92 13.49
CA GLY A 39 6.50 1.87 12.38
C GLY A 39 7.02 3.25 12.79
N GLY A 40 6.65 3.74 13.98
CA GLY A 40 7.17 4.99 14.54
C GLY A 40 8.67 4.95 14.77
N ILE A 41 9.20 3.88 15.39
CA ILE A 41 10.64 3.71 15.65
C ILE A 41 11.44 3.63 14.33
N ILE A 42 10.94 2.88 13.35
CA ILE A 42 11.58 2.77 12.03
C ILE A 42 11.59 4.13 11.34
N LEU A 43 10.48 4.86 11.41
CA LEU A 43 10.34 6.18 10.82
C LEU A 43 11.28 7.20 11.45
N ASP A 44 11.54 7.10 12.76
CA ASP A 44 12.46 7.99 13.47
C ASP A 44 13.92 7.69 13.14
N LYS A 45 14.29 6.42 13.03
CA LYS A 45 15.66 6.00 12.73
C LYS A 45 16.02 6.13 11.27
N MET A 46 15.14 5.73 10.34
CA MET A 46 15.43 5.61 8.92
C MET A 46 14.92 6.81 8.10
N GLY A 47 14.06 7.61 8.68
CA GLY A 47 13.50 8.81 8.06
C GLY A 47 12.37 8.54 7.08
N VAL A 48 11.57 9.59 6.83
CA VAL A 48 10.32 9.59 6.05
C VAL A 48 10.47 8.99 4.64
N ARG A 49 11.61 9.26 3.97
CA ARG A 49 11.81 8.81 2.57
C ARG A 49 11.96 7.30 2.46
N PHE A 50 12.77 6.73 3.33
CA PHE A 50 13.03 5.29 3.32
C PHE A 50 11.79 4.52 3.80
N THR A 51 11.17 4.98 4.87
CA THR A 51 9.98 4.36 5.45
C THR A 51 8.79 4.40 4.48
N GLY A 52 8.57 5.53 3.79
CA GLY A 52 7.51 5.65 2.80
C GLY A 52 7.71 4.72 1.60
N MET A 53 8.95 4.57 1.11
CA MET A 53 9.25 3.63 0.04
C MET A 53 9.08 2.18 0.48
N GLY A 54 9.50 1.84 1.70
CA GLY A 54 9.28 0.53 2.30
C GLY A 54 7.79 0.20 2.45
N ALA A 55 6.98 1.14 2.92
CA ALA A 55 5.54 0.99 3.02
C ALA A 55 4.89 0.67 1.66
N CYS A 56 5.26 1.39 0.61
CA CYS A 56 4.77 1.11 -0.75
C CYS A 56 5.19 -0.28 -1.25
N LEU A 57 6.40 -0.73 -0.96
CA LEU A 57 6.86 -2.08 -1.30
C LEU A 57 6.06 -3.15 -0.59
N PHE A 58 5.78 -3.00 0.71
CA PHE A 58 4.92 -3.92 1.46
C PHE A 58 3.50 -3.96 0.89
N MET A 59 2.93 -2.81 0.51
CA MET A 59 1.61 -2.77 -0.11
C MET A 59 1.58 -3.49 -1.47
N VAL A 60 2.58 -3.26 -2.34
CA VAL A 60 2.67 -3.93 -3.65
C VAL A 60 2.84 -5.43 -3.47
N PHE A 61 3.73 -5.87 -2.58
CA PHE A 61 3.97 -7.29 -2.30
C PHE A 61 2.73 -7.98 -1.73
N GLY A 62 2.08 -7.37 -0.73
CA GLY A 62 0.84 -7.91 -0.13
C GLY A 62 -0.32 -7.99 -1.13
N CYS A 63 -0.46 -6.97 -2.00
CA CYS A 63 -1.46 -6.97 -3.06
C CYS A 63 -1.16 -8.04 -4.13
N GLY A 64 0.12 -8.23 -4.49
CA GLY A 64 0.57 -9.27 -5.41
C GLY A 64 0.31 -10.68 -4.89
N LEU A 65 0.61 -10.93 -3.62
CA LEU A 65 0.34 -12.20 -2.97
C LEU A 65 -1.16 -12.50 -2.91
N LYS A 66 -1.98 -11.48 -2.59
CA LYS A 66 -3.43 -11.60 -2.59
C LYS A 66 -3.98 -11.89 -4.00
N TYR A 67 -3.45 -11.20 -5.02
CA TYR A 67 -3.81 -11.47 -6.41
C TYR A 67 -3.49 -12.92 -6.81
N TYR A 68 -2.28 -13.38 -6.50
CA TYR A 68 -1.85 -14.76 -6.80
C TYR A 68 -2.75 -15.80 -6.12
N ALA A 69 -3.06 -15.59 -4.82
CA ALA A 69 -3.91 -16.50 -4.07
C ALA A 69 -5.35 -16.60 -4.62
N ILE A 70 -5.91 -15.48 -5.11
CA ILE A 70 -7.28 -15.43 -5.66
C ILE A 70 -7.33 -15.92 -7.12
N SER A 71 -6.24 -15.70 -7.89
CA SER A 71 -6.17 -16.07 -9.31
C SER A 71 -5.81 -17.54 -9.54
N THR A 72 -5.27 -18.24 -8.54
CA THR A 72 -4.82 -19.62 -8.68
C THR A 72 -5.68 -20.52 -7.80
N ASP A 73 -6.21 -21.58 -8.38
CA ASP A 73 -6.94 -22.62 -7.65
C ASP A 73 -5.95 -23.49 -6.88
N ILE A 74 -5.64 -23.06 -5.66
CA ILE A 74 -4.73 -23.77 -4.77
C ILE A 74 -5.55 -24.76 -3.93
N THR A 75 -5.51 -26.03 -4.34
CA THR A 75 -6.12 -27.12 -3.59
C THR A 75 -5.16 -27.57 -2.48
N GLY A 76 -5.59 -27.37 -1.25
CA GLY A 76 -4.87 -27.79 -0.05
C GLY A 76 -5.60 -27.33 1.20
N ASN A 77 -5.55 -28.12 2.25
CA ASN A 77 -6.09 -27.77 3.55
C ASN A 77 -4.94 -27.61 4.54
N LEU A 78 -4.94 -26.52 5.30
CA LEU A 78 -4.04 -26.29 6.42
C LEU A 78 -4.85 -26.51 7.71
N GLU A 79 -4.35 -27.38 8.57
CA GLU A 79 -4.86 -27.49 9.93
C GLU A 79 -4.16 -26.48 10.82
N PHE A 80 -4.87 -25.44 11.20
CA PHE A 80 -4.38 -24.42 12.12
C PHE A 80 -5.32 -24.30 13.32
N PHE A 81 -4.82 -24.53 14.52
CA PHE A 81 -5.59 -24.50 15.77
C PHE A 81 -6.86 -25.41 15.78
N GLY A 82 -6.81 -26.57 15.10
CA GLY A 82 -7.95 -27.50 15.04
C GLY A 82 -9.06 -27.08 14.05
N MET A 83 -8.82 -26.04 13.25
CA MET A 83 -9.69 -25.65 12.13
C MET A 83 -9.01 -26.01 10.80
N THR A 84 -9.76 -26.64 9.91
CA THR A 84 -9.32 -26.90 8.54
C THR A 84 -9.54 -25.64 7.70
N LEU A 85 -8.45 -24.94 7.36
CA LEU A 85 -8.47 -23.76 6.52
C LEU A 85 -8.05 -24.13 5.09
N LYS A 86 -8.75 -23.62 4.10
CA LYS A 86 -8.32 -23.71 2.71
C LYS A 86 -7.00 -22.95 2.57
N LEU A 87 -5.98 -23.56 1.97
CA LEU A 87 -4.67 -22.96 1.76
C LEU A 87 -4.78 -21.64 0.97
N GLN A 88 -5.71 -21.57 0.05
CA GLN A 88 -6.04 -20.37 -0.71
C GLN A 88 -6.45 -19.19 0.20
N VAL A 89 -7.33 -19.44 1.16
CA VAL A 89 -7.80 -18.44 2.13
C VAL A 89 -6.65 -17.97 3.02
N ALA A 90 -5.80 -18.90 3.49
CA ALA A 90 -4.64 -18.58 4.32
C ALA A 90 -3.63 -17.70 3.59
N LEU A 91 -3.32 -18.00 2.32
CA LEU A 91 -2.43 -17.19 1.50
C LEU A 91 -3.02 -15.80 1.20
N ALA A 92 -4.31 -15.73 0.88
CA ALA A 92 -5.00 -14.46 0.67
C ALA A 92 -5.01 -13.61 1.95
N ALA A 93 -5.26 -14.23 3.11
CA ALA A 93 -5.23 -13.59 4.42
C ALA A 93 -3.83 -13.05 4.76
N LEU A 94 -2.78 -13.81 4.49
CA LEU A 94 -1.39 -13.39 4.67
C LEU A 94 -1.04 -12.20 3.75
N GLY A 95 -1.44 -12.24 2.49
CA GLY A 95 -1.28 -11.11 1.57
C GLY A 95 -2.00 -9.86 2.05
N PHE A 96 -3.21 -10.02 2.62
CA PHE A 96 -3.97 -8.90 3.16
C PHE A 96 -3.37 -8.35 4.46
N ALA A 97 -2.79 -9.19 5.30
CA ALA A 97 -2.06 -8.78 6.49
C ALA A 97 -0.82 -7.95 6.15
N ILE A 98 0.01 -8.42 5.20
CA ILE A 98 1.20 -7.70 4.73
C ILE A 98 0.82 -6.35 4.11
N PHE A 99 -0.25 -6.33 3.31
CA PHE A 99 -0.80 -5.10 2.75
C PHE A 99 -1.20 -4.12 3.87
N GLY A 100 -1.86 -4.60 4.92
CA GLY A 100 -2.28 -3.81 6.07
C GLY A 100 -1.10 -3.16 6.79
N VAL A 101 -0.04 -3.91 7.03
CA VAL A 101 1.23 -3.39 7.60
C VAL A 101 1.77 -2.21 6.77
N GLY A 102 1.79 -2.36 5.43
CA GLY A 102 2.21 -1.28 4.53
C GLY A 102 1.34 -0.03 4.64
N VAL A 103 0.02 -0.20 4.73
CA VAL A 103 -0.95 0.92 4.86
C VAL A 103 -0.74 1.69 6.16
N GLU A 104 -0.57 0.99 7.29
CA GLU A 104 -0.34 1.63 8.59
C GLU A 104 0.96 2.43 8.62
N ILE A 105 2.06 1.85 8.11
CA ILE A 105 3.35 2.54 8.01
C ILE A 105 3.24 3.78 7.10
N ALA A 106 2.50 3.68 5.99
CA ALA A 106 2.26 4.81 5.09
C ALA A 106 1.49 5.93 5.80
N GLY A 107 0.42 5.60 6.54
CA GLY A 107 -0.37 6.56 7.32
C GLY A 107 0.48 7.34 8.32
N ILE A 108 1.27 6.63 9.16
CA ILE A 108 2.17 7.26 10.13
C ILE A 108 3.18 8.17 9.40
N THR A 109 3.68 7.75 8.24
CA THR A 109 4.65 8.53 7.46
C THR A 109 4.04 9.82 6.94
N VAL A 110 2.80 9.78 6.42
CA VAL A 110 2.08 10.97 5.93
C VAL A 110 1.79 11.93 7.07
N SER A 111 1.25 11.43 8.20
CA SER A 111 0.99 12.25 9.39
C SER A 111 2.25 12.95 9.91
N LYS A 112 3.41 12.27 9.90
CA LYS A 112 4.70 12.88 10.27
C LYS A 112 5.14 13.97 9.28
N ILE A 113 4.88 13.80 7.99
CA ILE A 113 5.13 14.84 6.97
C ILE A 113 4.28 16.07 7.28
N ILE A 114 2.98 15.88 7.53
CA ILE A 114 2.05 16.97 7.85
C ILE A 114 2.52 17.74 9.08
N VAL A 115 2.81 17.07 10.18
CA VAL A 115 3.31 17.71 11.41
C VAL A 115 4.63 18.46 11.18
N LYS A 116 5.49 17.99 10.29
CA LYS A 116 6.76 18.66 9.96
C LYS A 116 6.58 19.92 9.13
N TRP A 117 5.59 19.94 8.23
CA TRP A 117 5.40 21.05 7.29
C TRP A 117 4.39 22.10 7.78
N PHE A 118 3.35 21.65 8.49
CA PHE A 118 2.30 22.50 9.01
C PHE A 118 2.49 22.68 10.52
N LYS A 119 2.55 23.95 10.98
CA LYS A 119 2.68 24.28 12.39
C LYS A 119 1.51 25.15 12.84
N GLY A 120 1.07 24.96 14.10
CA GLY A 120 0.01 25.76 14.68
C GLY A 120 -1.38 25.43 14.17
N LYS A 121 -2.19 26.43 13.87
CA LYS A 121 -3.61 26.28 13.46
C LYS A 121 -3.80 25.53 12.14
N GLU A 122 -2.85 25.62 11.23
CA GLU A 122 -2.90 24.95 9.92
C GLU A 122 -2.73 23.42 10.03
N MET A 123 -2.10 22.93 11.10
CA MET A 123 -1.88 21.51 11.30
C MET A 123 -3.20 20.74 11.46
N ALA A 124 -4.16 21.27 12.20
CA ALA A 124 -5.47 20.66 12.39
C ALA A 124 -6.25 20.53 11.06
N LEU A 125 -6.21 21.59 10.24
CA LEU A 125 -6.81 21.58 8.91
C LEU A 125 -6.17 20.55 7.99
N ALA A 126 -4.83 20.46 7.97
CA ALA A 126 -4.10 19.50 7.14
C ALA A 126 -4.38 18.04 7.54
N MET A 127 -4.43 17.76 8.86
CA MET A 127 -4.82 16.44 9.37
C MET A 127 -6.29 16.11 9.05
N GLY A 128 -7.19 17.07 9.17
CA GLY A 128 -8.60 16.91 8.78
C GLY A 128 -8.74 16.58 7.30
N LEU A 129 -7.99 17.26 6.44
CA LEU A 129 -7.97 17.00 4.99
C LEU A 129 -7.40 15.62 4.65
N GLU A 130 -6.34 15.17 5.36
CA GLU A 130 -5.79 13.81 5.23
C GLU A 130 -6.88 12.76 5.50
N MET A 131 -7.58 12.89 6.64
CA MET A 131 -8.66 11.97 7.01
C MET A 131 -9.83 12.00 6.03
N ALA A 132 -10.23 13.17 5.57
CA ALA A 132 -11.30 13.33 4.58
C ALA A 132 -10.94 12.65 3.26
N THR A 133 -9.71 12.87 2.75
CA THR A 133 -9.22 12.26 1.52
C THR A 133 -9.16 10.73 1.63
N ALA A 134 -8.72 10.20 2.78
CA ALA A 134 -8.70 8.76 3.03
C ALA A 134 -10.12 8.15 3.00
N ARG A 135 -11.12 8.84 3.57
CA ARG A 135 -12.52 8.39 3.55
C ARG A 135 -13.13 8.43 2.15
N ILE A 136 -12.86 9.49 1.38
CA ILE A 136 -13.28 9.59 -0.03
C ILE A 136 -12.65 8.47 -0.85
N GLY A 137 -11.35 8.20 -0.66
CA GLY A 137 -10.65 7.10 -1.33
C GLY A 137 -11.28 5.73 -1.02
N THR A 138 -11.64 5.48 0.24
CA THR A 138 -12.32 4.23 0.64
C THR A 138 -13.70 4.10 -0.01
N MET A 139 -14.47 5.18 -0.04
CA MET A 139 -15.80 5.20 -0.66
C MET A 139 -15.70 4.93 -2.17
N LEU A 140 -14.77 5.59 -2.86
CA LEU A 140 -14.52 5.37 -4.29
C LEU A 140 -14.07 3.94 -4.58
N ALA A 141 -13.17 3.39 -3.76
CA ALA A 141 -12.71 2.01 -3.91
C ALA A 141 -13.88 1.01 -3.80
N MET A 142 -14.78 1.21 -2.83
CA MET A 142 -15.97 0.36 -2.67
C MET A 142 -16.94 0.50 -3.86
N ALA A 143 -17.14 1.72 -4.37
CA ALA A 143 -18.05 1.97 -5.49
C ALA A 143 -17.52 1.40 -6.82
N ILE A 144 -16.21 1.43 -7.04
CA ILE A 144 -15.58 1.04 -8.31
C ILE A 144 -15.29 -0.48 -8.36
N THR A 145 -15.16 -1.15 -7.22
CA THR A 145 -14.77 -2.57 -7.16
C THR A 145 -15.75 -3.49 -7.89
N VAL A 146 -17.06 -3.33 -7.67
CA VAL A 146 -18.11 -4.16 -8.32
C VAL A 146 -18.19 -3.90 -9.82
N PRO A 147 -18.28 -2.65 -10.30
CA PRO A 147 -18.26 -2.37 -11.74
C PRO A 147 -17.03 -2.94 -12.46
N ILE A 148 -15.84 -2.84 -11.88
CA ILE A 148 -14.61 -3.41 -12.48
C ILE A 148 -14.73 -4.94 -12.57
N SER A 149 -15.16 -5.60 -11.50
CA SER A 149 -15.30 -7.06 -11.50
C SER A 149 -16.28 -7.54 -12.56
N ASN A 150 -17.39 -6.82 -12.75
CA ASN A 150 -18.40 -7.15 -13.78
C ASN A 150 -17.93 -6.79 -15.19
N PHE A 151 -17.18 -5.71 -15.36
CA PHE A 151 -16.66 -5.29 -16.67
C PHE A 151 -15.69 -6.32 -17.28
N PHE A 152 -14.89 -6.95 -16.43
CA PHE A 152 -13.96 -8.03 -16.83
C PHE A 152 -14.57 -9.43 -16.65
N GLY A 153 -15.86 -9.54 -16.29
CA GLY A 153 -16.57 -10.79 -16.22
C GLY A 153 -16.78 -11.41 -17.62
N HIS A 154 -17.04 -12.69 -17.64
CA HIS A 154 -17.37 -13.43 -18.87
C HIS A 154 -18.65 -14.24 -18.66
N THR A 155 -19.34 -14.54 -19.76
CA THR A 155 -20.51 -15.40 -19.76
C THR A 155 -20.09 -16.74 -20.32
N ASP A 156 -20.33 -17.82 -19.58
CA ASP A 156 -20.05 -19.18 -20.03
C ASP A 156 -21.02 -19.63 -21.12
N GLU A 157 -20.71 -20.74 -21.80
CA GLU A 157 -21.56 -21.37 -22.81
C GLU A 157 -22.97 -21.73 -22.29
N SER A 158 -23.10 -21.90 -20.96
CA SER A 158 -24.36 -22.12 -20.26
C SER A 158 -25.21 -20.87 -20.03
N GLY A 159 -24.74 -19.68 -20.46
CA GLY A 159 -25.41 -18.40 -20.26
C GLY A 159 -25.28 -17.82 -18.83
N VAL A 160 -24.48 -18.44 -17.98
CA VAL A 160 -24.23 -17.94 -16.60
C VAL A 160 -23.12 -16.90 -16.62
N PHE A 161 -23.38 -15.72 -16.02
CA PHE A 161 -22.40 -14.65 -15.90
C PHE A 161 -21.48 -14.88 -14.70
N HIS A 162 -20.18 -14.96 -14.94
CA HIS A 162 -19.11 -15.06 -13.95
C HIS A 162 -18.36 -13.73 -13.82
N SER A 163 -18.31 -13.20 -12.61
CA SER A 163 -17.59 -11.97 -12.31
C SER A 163 -16.10 -12.26 -12.08
N ASN A 164 -15.22 -11.45 -12.66
CA ASN A 164 -13.78 -11.60 -12.51
C ASN A 164 -13.31 -10.95 -11.19
N ILE A 165 -13.23 -11.75 -10.12
CA ILE A 165 -12.80 -11.28 -8.78
C ILE A 165 -11.34 -10.83 -8.75
N PRO A 166 -10.36 -11.48 -9.44
CA PRO A 166 -8.98 -11.00 -9.55
C PRO A 166 -8.84 -9.59 -10.16
N ALA A 167 -9.74 -9.17 -11.03
CA ALA A 167 -9.62 -7.91 -11.78
C ALA A 167 -9.49 -6.65 -10.91
N PRO A 168 -10.32 -6.39 -9.89
CA PRO A 168 -10.14 -5.22 -9.03
C PRO A 168 -8.87 -5.28 -8.19
N VAL A 169 -8.39 -6.49 -7.84
CA VAL A 169 -7.12 -6.66 -7.12
C VAL A 169 -5.95 -6.35 -8.05
N LEU A 170 -6.00 -6.79 -9.30
CA LEU A 170 -5.01 -6.46 -10.33
C LEU A 170 -4.97 -4.96 -10.59
N PHE A 171 -6.12 -4.31 -10.70
CA PHE A 171 -6.21 -2.87 -10.89
C PHE A 171 -5.54 -2.11 -9.72
N CYS A 172 -5.80 -2.52 -8.49
CA CYS A 172 -5.15 -1.97 -7.30
C CYS A 172 -3.62 -2.16 -7.34
N LEU A 173 -3.15 -3.33 -7.75
CA LEU A 173 -1.73 -3.66 -7.87
C LEU A 173 -1.04 -2.78 -8.93
N VAL A 174 -1.66 -2.57 -10.08
CA VAL A 174 -1.14 -1.70 -11.15
C VAL A 174 -1.05 -0.25 -10.66
N MET A 175 -2.09 0.26 -10.00
CA MET A 175 -2.08 1.61 -9.42
C MET A 175 -1.00 1.79 -8.36
N LEU A 176 -0.83 0.82 -7.45
CA LEU A 176 0.23 0.86 -6.43
C LEU A 176 1.63 0.81 -7.05
N SER A 177 1.84 -0.02 -8.07
CA SER A 177 3.10 -0.12 -8.80
C SER A 177 3.44 1.20 -9.51
N PHE A 178 2.42 1.85 -10.09
CA PHE A 178 2.59 3.18 -10.70
C PHE A 178 2.98 4.24 -9.67
N ILE A 179 2.31 4.28 -8.52
CA ILE A 179 2.64 5.20 -7.42
C ILE A 179 4.07 4.96 -6.91
N LEU A 180 4.47 3.70 -6.74
CA LEU A 180 5.83 3.34 -6.34
C LEU A 180 6.87 3.83 -7.37
N SER A 181 6.60 3.66 -8.66
CA SER A 181 7.46 4.15 -9.75
C SER A 181 7.59 5.67 -9.74
N MET A 182 6.48 6.39 -9.52
CA MET A 182 6.46 7.85 -9.40
C MET A 182 7.27 8.34 -8.20
N ILE A 183 7.11 7.73 -7.03
CA ILE A 183 7.87 8.07 -5.81
C ILE A 183 9.37 7.84 -6.04
N LYS A 184 9.74 6.70 -6.65
CA LYS A 184 11.13 6.37 -6.99
C LYS A 184 11.73 7.39 -7.96
N SER A 185 11.01 7.74 -9.02
CA SER A 185 11.42 8.75 -10.01
C SER A 185 11.63 10.11 -9.34
N TRP A 186 10.69 10.54 -8.53
CA TRP A 186 10.77 11.81 -7.78
C TRP A 186 11.97 11.86 -6.83
N MET A 187 12.25 10.77 -6.12
CA MET A 187 13.43 10.68 -5.26
C MET A 187 14.75 10.76 -6.03
N LEU A 188 14.80 10.15 -7.21
CA LEU A 188 15.99 10.25 -8.08
C LEU A 188 16.22 11.68 -8.57
N LEU A 189 15.16 12.39 -8.95
CA LEU A 189 15.22 13.79 -9.35
C LEU A 189 15.70 14.69 -8.19
N LEU A 190 15.19 14.47 -6.98
CA LEU A 190 15.65 15.21 -5.80
C LEU A 190 17.12 14.94 -5.48
N LYS A 191 17.58 13.68 -5.58
CA LYS A 191 19.00 13.35 -5.40
C LYS A 191 19.88 14.07 -6.43
N ARG A 192 19.46 14.11 -7.70
CA ARG A 192 20.17 14.83 -8.77
C ARG A 192 20.24 16.33 -8.48
N LYS A 193 19.12 16.94 -8.07
CA LYS A 193 19.05 18.38 -7.76
C LYS A 193 19.95 18.76 -6.57
N VAL A 194 20.01 17.94 -5.54
CA VAL A 194 20.89 18.14 -4.36
C VAL A 194 22.35 17.96 -4.74
N LYS A 195 22.69 16.97 -5.58
CA LYS A 195 24.06 16.74 -6.06
C LYS A 195 24.52 17.92 -6.91
N ASN A 196 23.65 18.44 -7.79
CA ASN A 196 23.97 19.58 -8.66
C ASN A 196 24.21 20.86 -7.84
N ARG A 197 23.40 21.14 -6.81
CA ARG A 197 23.63 22.26 -5.90
C ARG A 197 24.95 22.15 -5.14
N ARG A 198 25.32 20.96 -4.66
CA ARG A 198 26.63 20.73 -4.00
C ARG A 198 27.79 20.97 -4.95
N ASN A 199 27.71 20.52 -6.19
CA ASN A 199 28.76 20.76 -7.19
C ASN A 199 28.88 22.25 -7.51
N LEU A 200 27.77 22.99 -7.64
CA LEU A 200 27.79 24.44 -7.89
C LEU A 200 28.41 25.23 -6.71
N SER A 201 28.10 24.81 -5.46
CA SER A 201 28.70 25.46 -4.29
C SER A 201 30.21 25.17 -4.17
N ALA A 202 30.62 23.93 -4.47
CA ALA A 202 32.05 23.57 -4.51
C ALA A 202 32.78 24.30 -5.59
N GLN A 203 32.20 24.48 -6.78
CA GLN A 203 32.78 25.23 -7.90
C GLN A 203 32.90 26.72 -7.57
N LYS A 204 31.89 27.33 -6.92
CA LYS A 204 31.94 28.71 -6.45
C LYS A 204 33.04 28.91 -5.39
N MET A 205 33.18 27.94 -4.46
CA MET A 205 34.21 27.98 -3.43
C MET A 205 35.60 27.85 -4.01
N CYS A 206 35.79 27.00 -5.04
CA CYS A 206 37.03 26.83 -5.76
C CYS A 206 37.42 28.12 -6.52
N LEU A 207 36.46 28.77 -7.21
CA LEU A 207 36.68 30.06 -7.89
C LEU A 207 37.04 31.19 -6.90
N LEU A 208 36.41 31.24 -5.74
CA LEU A 208 36.74 32.21 -4.68
C LEU A 208 38.17 31.99 -4.16
N LEU A 209 38.57 30.73 -3.90
CA LEU A 209 39.92 30.40 -3.47
C LEU A 209 41.00 30.75 -4.56
N CYS A 210 40.68 30.48 -5.84
CA CYS A 210 41.54 30.88 -6.94
C CYS A 210 41.66 32.40 -7.07
N ALA A 211 40.58 33.15 -6.88
CA ALA A 211 40.57 34.59 -6.91
C ALA A 211 41.43 35.20 -5.75
N ILE A 212 41.27 34.67 -4.54
CA ILE A 212 42.09 35.11 -3.39
C ILE A 212 43.56 34.82 -3.62
N LYS A 213 43.92 33.70 -4.26
CA LYS A 213 45.31 33.34 -4.55
C LYS A 213 45.93 34.17 -5.70
N ALA A 214 45.10 34.78 -6.52
CA ALA A 214 45.55 35.65 -7.62
C ALA A 214 45.76 37.11 -7.18
N PHE A 215 45.23 37.51 -6.02
CA PHE A 215 45.34 38.87 -5.47
C PHE A 215 46.32 39.00 -4.28
N GLY A 216 46.93 37.92 -3.83
CA GLY A 216 47.98 37.89 -2.81
C GLY A 216 49.32 37.46 -3.39
#